data_ef5b945ab1ec9d68b88d25255f5d1a87
#
_entry.id   ef5b945ab1ec9d68b88d25255f5d1a87
#
_cell.length_a   1.000
_cell.length_b   1.000
_cell.length_c   1.000
_cell.angle_alpha   90.00
_cell.angle_beta   90.00
_cell.angle_gamma   90.00
#
_symmetry.space_group_name_H-M   'P 1'
#
loop_
_entity.id
_entity.type
_entity.pdbx_description
1 polymer ?
#
loop_
_entity_poly.entity_id
_entity_poly.type
_entity_poly.pdbx_seq_one_letter_code
_entity_poly.pdbx_strand_id
1 'polypeptide(L)'
;MKNRTALLMAVMVLTMSCSLLAQAPKAPATVTSVLDRSLSGMEGEFVPAAEAMPEDKYSFVPSTGEFKGVRTFSQQVKHVAAVNYLVAASVLSEKPPVDTGGENGPDSAKSKADIVKFLKDSFAYAHKAVATINDTNSVSDIKSPFGEGTTTRLSMGVLLVGHGFDHYGQMVEYLRLNGIIPPASRQ
;
A
#
# COMPACT_ATOMS: atom_id res chain seq x y z
N MET A 1 -44.60 -41.63 28.26
CA MET A 1 -44.49 -40.83 27.03
C MET A 1 -44.44 -39.32 27.25
N LYS A 2 -45.14 -38.76 28.29
CA LYS A 2 -45.21 -37.28 28.55
C LYS A 2 -43.86 -36.62 28.91
N ASN A 3 -42.91 -37.32 29.58
CA ASN A 3 -41.65 -36.74 30.04
C ASN A 3 -40.53 -36.65 28.94
N ARG A 4 -40.67 -37.45 27.87
CA ARG A 4 -39.69 -37.41 26.76
C ARG A 4 -39.92 -36.22 25.80
N THR A 5 -41.20 -35.81 25.65
CA THR A 5 -41.56 -34.66 24.81
C THR A 5 -41.19 -33.34 25.49
N ALA A 6 -41.31 -33.25 26.81
CA ALA A 6 -40.91 -32.06 27.58
C ALA A 6 -39.37 -31.85 27.57
N LEU A 7 -38.60 -32.96 27.61
CA LEU A 7 -37.14 -32.91 27.58
C LEU A 7 -36.60 -32.48 26.19
N LEU A 8 -37.26 -32.95 25.12
CA LEU A 8 -36.90 -32.55 23.75
C LEU A 8 -37.21 -31.06 23.46
N MET A 9 -38.30 -30.53 23.99
CA MET A 9 -38.59 -29.09 23.88
C MET A 9 -37.63 -28.22 24.68
N ALA A 10 -37.21 -28.66 25.87
CA ALA A 10 -36.25 -27.91 26.69
C ALA A 10 -34.84 -27.85 26.02
N VAL A 11 -34.40 -28.93 25.38
CA VAL A 11 -33.14 -28.98 24.64
C VAL A 11 -33.19 -28.11 23.38
N MET A 12 -34.32 -28.07 22.65
CA MET A 12 -34.50 -27.26 21.46
C MET A 12 -34.53 -25.74 21.76
N VAL A 13 -35.05 -25.33 22.92
CA VAL A 13 -35.04 -23.95 23.38
C VAL A 13 -33.61 -23.52 23.81
N LEU A 14 -32.83 -24.41 24.41
CA LEU A 14 -31.47 -24.11 24.86
C LEU A 14 -30.47 -23.95 23.68
N THR A 15 -30.71 -24.67 22.57
CA THR A 15 -29.85 -24.55 21.39
C THR A 15 -30.11 -23.29 20.56
N MET A 16 -31.29 -22.69 20.68
CA MET A 16 -31.64 -21.45 19.98
C MET A 16 -31.12 -20.18 20.66
N SER A 17 -30.74 -20.28 21.94
CA SER A 17 -30.22 -19.14 22.72
C SER A 17 -28.73 -18.84 22.48
N CYS A 18 -28.00 -19.68 21.72
CA CYS A 18 -26.56 -19.52 21.51
C CYS A 18 -26.15 -18.76 20.23
N SER A 19 -27.13 -18.27 19.44
CA SER A 19 -26.87 -17.68 18.13
C SER A 19 -26.99 -16.15 18.07
N LEU A 20 -27.23 -15.47 19.18
CA LEU A 20 -27.19 -14.00 19.29
C LEU A 20 -25.88 -13.54 19.96
N LEU A 21 -24.74 -13.98 19.46
CA LEU A 21 -23.53 -13.16 19.57
C LEU A 21 -23.74 -11.99 18.60
N ALA A 22 -24.41 -10.94 19.08
CA ALA A 22 -24.52 -9.69 18.38
C ALA A 22 -23.10 -9.24 18.02
N GLN A 23 -22.78 -9.23 16.72
CA GLN A 23 -21.53 -8.60 16.28
C GLN A 23 -21.53 -7.18 16.83
N ALA A 24 -20.54 -6.85 17.65
CA ALA A 24 -20.38 -5.51 18.15
C ALA A 24 -20.44 -4.53 16.97
N PRO A 25 -21.12 -3.39 17.09
CA PRO A 25 -21.22 -2.43 16.01
C PRO A 25 -19.82 -2.10 15.52
N LYS A 26 -19.58 -2.27 14.21
CA LYS A 26 -18.29 -1.90 13.61
C LYS A 26 -18.05 -0.42 13.86
N ALA A 27 -16.90 -0.07 14.45
CA ALA A 27 -16.55 1.31 14.69
C ALA A 27 -16.68 2.13 13.38
N PRO A 28 -17.17 3.38 13.44
CA PRO A 28 -17.25 4.24 12.27
C PRO A 28 -15.88 4.36 11.58
N ALA A 29 -15.90 4.43 10.25
CA ALA A 29 -14.68 4.69 9.50
C ALA A 29 -14.20 6.13 9.79
N THR A 30 -12.89 6.29 9.96
CA THR A 30 -12.21 7.58 10.09
C THR A 30 -11.34 7.84 8.87
N VAL A 31 -10.92 9.09 8.64
CA VAL A 31 -9.96 9.43 7.57
C VAL A 31 -8.73 8.52 7.66
N THR A 32 -8.15 8.38 8.87
CA THR A 32 -7.01 7.49 9.12
C THR A 32 -7.28 6.07 8.66
N SER A 33 -8.39 5.48 9.10
CA SER A 33 -8.69 4.07 8.81
C SER A 33 -8.96 3.80 7.34
N VAL A 34 -9.51 4.78 6.62
CA VAL A 34 -9.74 4.68 5.16
C VAL A 34 -8.43 4.75 4.40
N LEU A 35 -7.58 5.75 4.72
CA LEU A 35 -6.27 5.91 4.08
C LEU A 35 -5.36 4.71 4.35
N ASP A 36 -5.27 4.25 5.59
CA ASP A 36 -4.42 3.13 5.98
C ASP A 36 -4.84 1.82 5.29
N ARG A 37 -6.14 1.57 5.21
CA ARG A 37 -6.66 0.41 4.46
C ARG A 37 -6.33 0.49 2.97
N SER A 38 -6.46 1.68 2.37
CA SER A 38 -6.17 1.88 0.95
C SER A 38 -4.68 1.71 0.66
N LEU A 39 -3.82 2.24 1.55
CA LEU A 39 -2.38 2.08 1.47
C LEU A 39 -1.97 0.61 1.64
N SER A 40 -2.54 -0.09 2.64
CA SER A 40 -2.30 -1.54 2.84
C SER A 40 -2.73 -2.38 1.64
N GLY A 41 -3.85 -2.03 1.00
CA GLY A 41 -4.30 -2.69 -0.23
C GLY A 41 -3.29 -2.53 -1.36
N MET A 42 -2.80 -1.30 -1.58
CA MET A 42 -1.81 -1.00 -2.60
C MET A 42 -0.46 -1.68 -2.29
N GLU A 43 0.03 -1.62 -1.05
CA GLU A 43 1.23 -2.33 -0.61
C GLU A 43 1.13 -3.83 -0.87
N GLY A 44 -0.03 -4.43 -0.52
CA GLY A 44 -0.32 -5.85 -0.70
C GLY A 44 -0.27 -6.33 -2.15
N GLU A 45 -0.40 -5.43 -3.12
CA GLU A 45 -0.25 -5.72 -4.54
C GLU A 45 1.15 -5.34 -5.06
N PHE A 46 1.66 -4.18 -4.66
CA PHE A 46 2.90 -3.62 -5.17
C PHE A 46 4.14 -4.42 -4.73
N VAL A 47 4.26 -4.73 -3.44
CA VAL A 47 5.41 -5.46 -2.90
C VAL A 47 5.53 -6.85 -3.51
N PRO A 48 4.47 -7.69 -3.57
CA PRO A 48 4.54 -8.97 -4.27
C PRO A 48 4.88 -8.84 -5.76
N ALA A 49 4.42 -7.78 -6.44
CA ALA A 49 4.78 -7.54 -7.84
C ALA A 49 6.28 -7.25 -8.00
N ALA A 50 6.85 -6.43 -7.10
CA ALA A 50 8.30 -6.20 -7.06
C ALA A 50 9.08 -7.50 -6.80
N GLU A 51 8.61 -8.33 -5.89
CA GLU A 51 9.24 -9.61 -5.57
C GLU A 51 9.12 -10.65 -6.69
N ALA A 52 8.08 -10.58 -7.51
CA ALA A 52 7.84 -11.55 -8.58
C ALA A 52 8.83 -11.46 -9.75
N MET A 53 9.39 -10.29 -10.03
CA MET A 53 10.38 -10.11 -11.09
C MET A 53 11.71 -10.77 -10.69
N PRO A 54 12.31 -11.65 -11.52
CA PRO A 54 13.65 -12.17 -11.30
C PRO A 54 14.70 -11.06 -11.28
N GLU A 55 15.77 -11.24 -10.52
CA GLU A 55 16.82 -10.21 -10.34
C GLU A 55 17.49 -9.84 -11.66
N ASP A 56 17.81 -10.80 -12.50
CA ASP A 56 18.39 -10.61 -13.83
C ASP A 56 17.50 -9.78 -14.77
N LYS A 57 16.22 -9.62 -14.43
CA LYS A 57 15.24 -8.84 -15.18
C LYS A 57 14.86 -7.49 -14.53
N TYR A 58 15.53 -7.11 -13.45
CA TYR A 58 15.27 -5.82 -12.81
C TYR A 58 15.63 -4.61 -13.67
N SER A 59 16.55 -4.79 -14.64
CA SER A 59 16.90 -3.76 -15.65
C SER A 59 15.95 -3.73 -16.84
N PHE A 60 14.92 -4.59 -16.88
CA PHE A 60 14.00 -4.68 -18.01
C PHE A 60 13.27 -3.34 -18.25
N VAL A 61 13.17 -2.97 -19.53
CA VAL A 61 12.25 -1.95 -20.06
C VAL A 61 11.57 -2.50 -21.31
N PRO A 62 10.32 -2.12 -21.61
CA PRO A 62 9.67 -2.46 -22.88
C PRO A 62 10.48 -1.91 -24.07
N SER A 63 10.61 -2.68 -25.14
CA SER A 63 11.35 -2.31 -26.36
C SER A 63 10.52 -2.28 -27.62
N THR A 64 9.28 -2.78 -27.57
CA THR A 64 8.35 -2.80 -28.71
C THR A 64 7.29 -1.73 -28.50
N GLY A 65 7.32 -0.67 -29.28
CA GLY A 65 6.48 0.52 -29.14
C GLY A 65 7.29 1.75 -28.77
N GLU A 66 6.64 2.84 -28.38
CA GLU A 66 7.25 4.12 -28.02
C GLU A 66 7.55 4.18 -26.51
N PHE A 67 8.69 3.63 -26.11
CA PHE A 67 9.12 3.55 -24.70
C PHE A 67 10.43 4.28 -24.42
N LYS A 68 10.80 5.28 -25.24
CA LYS A 68 12.01 6.06 -25.01
C LYS A 68 11.94 6.84 -23.70
N GLY A 69 12.91 6.61 -22.82
CA GLY A 69 13.04 7.33 -21.56
C GLY A 69 12.13 6.86 -20.42
N VAL A 70 11.41 5.75 -20.59
CA VAL A 70 10.67 5.14 -19.47
C VAL A 70 11.62 4.54 -18.44
N ARG A 71 11.16 4.42 -17.21
CA ARG A 71 11.91 3.76 -16.13
C ARG A 71 12.03 2.26 -16.36
N THR A 72 13.18 1.69 -16.02
CA THR A 72 13.32 0.22 -15.88
C THR A 72 12.45 -0.28 -14.74
N PHE A 73 12.24 -1.61 -14.66
CA PHE A 73 11.49 -2.21 -13.56
C PHE A 73 12.06 -1.80 -12.18
N SER A 74 13.38 -1.90 -11.99
CA SER A 74 14.04 -1.46 -10.76
C SER A 74 13.84 0.03 -10.46
N GLN A 75 13.89 0.87 -11.48
CA GLN A 75 13.66 2.31 -11.33
C GLN A 75 12.20 2.63 -10.96
N GLN A 76 11.22 1.86 -11.43
CA GLN A 76 9.83 1.99 -10.99
C GLN A 76 9.71 1.71 -9.49
N VAL A 77 10.27 0.59 -9.02
CA VAL A 77 10.22 0.20 -7.61
C VAL A 77 10.92 1.24 -6.71
N LYS A 78 12.13 1.68 -7.11
CA LYS A 78 12.90 2.69 -6.37
C LYS A 78 12.19 4.03 -6.32
N HIS A 79 11.57 4.45 -7.42
CA HIS A 79 10.83 5.72 -7.51
C HIS A 79 9.64 5.74 -6.55
N VAL A 80 8.81 4.70 -6.55
CA VAL A 80 7.66 4.63 -5.62
C VAL A 80 8.13 4.65 -4.17
N ALA A 81 9.19 3.91 -3.84
CA ALA A 81 9.75 3.93 -2.49
C ALA A 81 10.28 5.32 -2.09
N ALA A 82 10.99 6.01 -2.99
CA ALA A 82 11.49 7.36 -2.75
C ALA A 82 10.36 8.37 -2.54
N VAL A 83 9.32 8.31 -3.38
CA VAL A 83 8.13 9.17 -3.25
C VAL A 83 7.38 8.88 -1.95
N ASN A 84 7.24 7.62 -1.54
CA ASN A 84 6.68 7.26 -0.24
C ASN A 84 7.42 7.97 0.92
N TYR A 85 8.76 7.95 0.91
CA TYR A 85 9.55 8.64 1.93
C TYR A 85 9.37 10.16 1.90
N LEU A 86 9.40 10.77 0.71
CA LEU A 86 9.24 12.22 0.55
C LEU A 86 7.86 12.70 1.02
N VAL A 87 6.82 12.00 0.62
CA VAL A 87 5.43 12.32 1.00
C VAL A 87 5.21 12.09 2.49
N ALA A 88 5.65 10.96 3.04
CA ALA A 88 5.52 10.66 4.46
C ALA A 88 6.28 11.69 5.33
N ALA A 89 7.49 12.07 4.94
CA ALA A 89 8.27 13.08 5.64
C ALA A 89 7.57 14.46 5.64
N SER A 90 6.94 14.84 4.52
CA SER A 90 6.13 16.06 4.44
C SER A 90 4.93 16.01 5.40
N VAL A 91 4.18 14.90 5.44
CA VAL A 91 3.05 14.69 6.37
C VAL A 91 3.51 14.78 7.83
N LEU A 92 4.66 14.20 8.16
CA LEU A 92 5.24 14.21 9.50
C LEU A 92 5.96 15.53 9.83
N SER A 93 6.12 16.44 8.86
CA SER A 93 6.87 17.69 9.00
C SER A 93 8.33 17.47 9.44
N GLU A 94 8.94 16.40 8.91
CA GLU A 94 10.34 16.05 9.18
C GLU A 94 11.11 15.81 7.86
N LYS A 95 12.41 15.55 7.93
CA LYS A 95 13.21 15.13 6.77
C LYS A 95 13.07 13.61 6.58
N PRO A 96 13.18 13.10 5.35
CA PRO A 96 13.28 11.66 5.14
C PRO A 96 14.38 11.05 6.02
N PRO A 97 14.13 9.89 6.67
CA PRO A 97 15.11 9.27 7.58
C PRO A 97 16.26 8.58 6.84
N VAL A 98 16.20 8.53 5.51
CA VAL A 98 17.19 7.90 4.63
C VAL A 98 17.46 8.79 3.42
N ASP A 99 18.56 8.54 2.73
CA ASP A 99 18.78 9.10 1.39
C ASP A 99 17.75 8.51 0.42
N THR A 100 16.97 9.38 -0.20
CA THR A 100 15.95 8.99 -1.20
C THR A 100 16.48 9.07 -2.63
N GLY A 101 17.68 9.65 -2.85
CA GLY A 101 18.17 9.94 -4.21
C GLY A 101 17.22 10.86 -4.98
N GLY A 102 16.61 11.84 -4.30
CA GLY A 102 15.48 12.60 -4.81
C GLY A 102 14.27 11.67 -5.04
N GLU A 103 13.67 11.72 -6.23
CA GLU A 103 12.55 10.86 -6.61
C GLU A 103 12.98 9.54 -7.28
N ASN A 104 14.27 9.27 -7.40
CA ASN A 104 14.75 8.12 -8.20
C ASN A 104 15.23 6.93 -7.34
N GLY A 105 15.25 7.10 -6.02
CA GLY A 105 15.84 6.13 -5.10
C GLY A 105 17.36 6.23 -5.01
N PRO A 106 17.97 5.77 -3.91
CA PRO A 106 19.39 5.92 -3.65
C PRO A 106 20.23 5.02 -4.59
N ASP A 107 21.43 5.50 -4.94
CA ASP A 107 22.39 4.74 -5.76
C ASP A 107 22.95 3.51 -5.02
N SER A 108 22.86 3.49 -3.69
CA SER A 108 23.27 2.36 -2.85
C SER A 108 22.37 1.14 -3.00
N ALA A 109 21.08 1.30 -3.33
CA ALA A 109 20.16 0.19 -3.56
C ALA A 109 20.37 -0.37 -4.98
N LYS A 110 21.21 -1.42 -5.11
CA LYS A 110 21.62 -2.00 -6.39
C LYS A 110 21.04 -3.38 -6.64
N SER A 111 21.06 -4.25 -5.65
CA SER A 111 20.48 -5.60 -5.76
C SER A 111 18.96 -5.58 -5.63
N LYS A 112 18.30 -6.61 -6.14
CA LYS A 112 16.86 -6.82 -5.89
C LYS A 112 16.54 -6.78 -4.40
N ALA A 113 17.37 -7.43 -3.57
CA ALA A 113 17.18 -7.49 -2.13
C ALA A 113 17.21 -6.09 -1.50
N ASP A 114 18.17 -5.24 -1.87
CA ASP A 114 18.27 -3.86 -1.37
C ASP A 114 17.07 -3.01 -1.81
N ILE A 115 16.67 -3.15 -3.07
CA ILE A 115 15.55 -2.40 -3.65
C ILE A 115 14.22 -2.79 -3.00
N VAL A 116 13.96 -4.09 -2.81
CA VAL A 116 12.75 -4.58 -2.14
C VAL A 116 12.75 -4.20 -0.66
N LYS A 117 13.91 -4.23 -0.01
CA LYS A 117 14.02 -3.74 1.38
C LYS A 117 13.69 -2.25 1.47
N PHE A 118 14.28 -1.43 0.60
CA PHE A 118 14.03 0.02 0.55
C PHE A 118 12.53 0.30 0.33
N LEU A 119 11.87 -0.47 -0.55
CA LEU A 119 10.43 -0.39 -0.79
C LEU A 119 9.62 -0.70 0.48
N LYS A 120 9.87 -1.85 1.14
CA LYS A 120 9.15 -2.27 2.34
C LYS A 120 9.31 -1.27 3.47
N ASP A 121 10.52 -0.79 3.69
CA ASP A 121 10.80 0.22 4.71
C ASP A 121 10.06 1.54 4.41
N SER A 122 9.92 1.91 3.11
CA SER A 122 9.18 3.10 2.70
C SER A 122 7.69 2.99 2.99
N PHE A 123 7.08 1.80 2.83
CA PHE A 123 5.68 1.56 3.21
C PHE A 123 5.48 1.65 4.72
N ALA A 124 6.37 1.05 5.50
CA ALA A 124 6.32 1.17 6.97
C ALA A 124 6.37 2.64 7.42
N TYR A 125 7.19 3.45 6.77
CA TYR A 125 7.28 4.89 7.05
C TYR A 125 6.03 5.65 6.56
N ALA A 126 5.45 5.26 5.42
CA ALA A 126 4.21 5.83 4.91
C ALA A 126 3.02 5.52 5.84
N HIS A 127 2.91 4.30 6.37
CA HIS A 127 1.91 3.94 7.39
C HIS A 127 2.05 4.76 8.67
N LYS A 128 3.29 4.98 9.15
CA LYS A 128 3.55 5.89 10.29
C LYS A 128 2.99 7.30 10.01
N ALA A 129 3.19 7.82 8.81
CA ALA A 129 2.69 9.13 8.44
C ALA A 129 1.16 9.16 8.34
N VAL A 130 0.55 8.18 7.67
CA VAL A 130 -0.91 8.05 7.53
C VAL A 130 -1.60 7.95 8.90
N ALA A 131 -1.00 7.26 9.86
CA ALA A 131 -1.53 7.15 11.22
C ALA A 131 -1.68 8.50 11.94
N THR A 132 -0.99 9.55 11.49
CA THR A 132 -1.12 10.92 12.04
C THR A 132 -2.20 11.75 11.39
N ILE A 133 -2.76 11.32 10.25
CA ILE A 133 -3.83 12.03 9.54
C ILE A 133 -5.17 11.65 10.15
N ASN A 134 -5.93 12.63 10.61
CA ASN A 134 -7.22 12.41 11.26
C ASN A 134 -8.26 13.42 10.80
N ASP A 135 -9.50 13.27 11.27
CA ASP A 135 -10.64 14.09 10.84
C ASP A 135 -10.47 15.59 11.15
N THR A 136 -9.62 15.93 12.11
CA THR A 136 -9.40 17.33 12.52
C THR A 136 -8.25 18.02 11.79
N ASN A 137 -7.28 17.25 11.25
CA ASN A 137 -6.07 17.80 10.61
C ASN A 137 -5.93 17.45 9.12
N SER A 138 -6.82 16.64 8.58
CA SER A 138 -6.73 16.10 7.21
C SER A 138 -6.60 17.19 6.14
N VAL A 139 -7.31 18.31 6.30
CA VAL A 139 -7.26 19.44 5.36
C VAL A 139 -6.33 20.57 5.81
N SER A 140 -5.53 20.36 6.87
CA SER A 140 -4.54 21.33 7.29
C SER A 140 -3.37 21.40 6.31
N ASP A 141 -2.91 22.61 6.01
CA ASP A 141 -1.78 22.85 5.14
C ASP A 141 -0.48 22.29 5.71
N ILE A 142 0.30 21.71 4.83
CA ILE A 142 1.68 21.27 5.06
C ILE A 142 2.56 21.70 3.88
N LYS A 143 3.87 21.75 4.06
CA LYS A 143 4.80 22.04 2.96
C LYS A 143 4.72 20.93 1.91
N SER A 144 4.61 21.32 0.62
CA SER A 144 4.69 20.36 -0.47
C SER A 144 6.07 19.66 -0.51
N PRO A 145 6.15 18.34 -0.69
CA PRO A 145 7.42 17.65 -0.92
C PRO A 145 7.96 17.88 -2.35
N PHE A 146 7.12 18.40 -3.26
CA PHE A 146 7.43 18.61 -4.67
C PHE A 146 7.35 20.10 -5.01
N GLY A 147 8.50 20.76 -5.04
CA GLY A 147 8.59 22.18 -5.37
C GLY A 147 8.16 23.11 -4.22
N GLU A 148 7.81 24.36 -4.61
CA GLU A 148 7.39 25.40 -3.65
C GLU A 148 5.88 25.34 -3.43
N GLY A 149 5.45 25.76 -2.24
CA GLY A 149 4.04 25.90 -1.86
C GLY A 149 3.57 24.91 -0.81
N THR A 150 2.26 24.88 -0.62
CA THR A 150 1.58 24.04 0.38
C THR A 150 0.65 23.04 -0.30
N THR A 151 0.33 22.01 0.44
CA THR A 151 -0.64 20.96 0.12
C THR A 151 -1.36 20.57 1.40
N THR A 152 -2.28 19.61 1.36
CA THR A 152 -2.93 19.12 2.58
C THR A 152 -2.47 17.71 2.93
N ARG A 153 -2.58 17.33 4.21
CA ARG A 153 -2.28 15.96 4.66
C ARG A 153 -3.10 14.92 3.89
N LEU A 154 -4.39 15.19 3.69
CA LEU A 154 -5.28 14.28 2.96
C LEU A 154 -4.83 14.11 1.51
N SER A 155 -4.47 15.20 0.82
CA SER A 155 -3.95 15.13 -0.55
C SER A 155 -2.71 14.24 -0.64
N MET A 156 -1.82 14.33 0.35
CA MET A 156 -0.62 13.48 0.41
C MET A 156 -0.97 12.01 0.70
N GLY A 157 -1.92 11.74 1.59
CA GLY A 157 -2.43 10.38 1.82
C GLY A 157 -3.06 9.76 0.56
N VAL A 158 -3.84 10.55 -0.19
CA VAL A 158 -4.43 10.12 -1.48
C VAL A 158 -3.33 9.90 -2.53
N LEU A 159 -2.31 10.77 -2.55
CA LEU A 159 -1.18 10.64 -3.47
C LEU A 159 -0.40 9.34 -3.25
N LEU A 160 -0.11 8.96 -1.99
CA LEU A 160 0.56 7.69 -1.68
C LEU A 160 -0.13 6.50 -2.37
N VAL A 161 -1.46 6.45 -2.30
CA VAL A 161 -2.24 5.35 -2.89
C VAL A 161 -2.32 5.48 -4.42
N GLY A 162 -2.70 6.66 -4.92
CA GLY A 162 -2.92 6.86 -6.35
C GLY A 162 -1.63 6.70 -7.18
N HIS A 163 -0.54 7.30 -6.71
CA HIS A 163 0.78 7.16 -7.33
C HIS A 163 1.30 5.72 -7.32
N GLY A 164 1.07 5.01 -6.19
CA GLY A 164 1.43 3.60 -6.11
C GLY A 164 0.68 2.74 -7.14
N PHE A 165 -0.63 2.94 -7.32
CA PHE A 165 -1.40 2.19 -8.31
C PHE A 165 -1.06 2.57 -9.76
N ASP A 166 -0.71 3.83 -10.04
CA ASP A 166 -0.23 4.22 -11.38
C ASP A 166 1.02 3.43 -11.78
N HIS A 167 2.02 3.38 -10.91
CA HIS A 167 3.24 2.61 -11.14
C HIS A 167 3.02 1.09 -11.06
N TYR A 168 2.11 0.62 -10.21
CA TYR A 168 1.72 -0.79 -10.17
C TYR A 168 1.18 -1.28 -11.52
N GLY A 169 0.32 -0.49 -12.18
CA GLY A 169 -0.18 -0.81 -13.51
C GLY A 169 0.96 -1.02 -14.52
N GLN A 170 1.95 -0.13 -14.52
CA GLN A 170 3.13 -0.25 -15.38
C GLN A 170 3.95 -1.51 -15.04
N MET A 171 4.16 -1.81 -13.76
CA MET A 171 4.87 -3.02 -13.32
C MET A 171 4.16 -4.30 -13.71
N VAL A 172 2.82 -4.33 -13.65
CA VAL A 172 1.99 -5.46 -14.12
C VAL A 172 2.27 -5.75 -15.59
N GLU A 173 2.32 -4.71 -16.44
CA GLU A 173 2.66 -4.88 -17.86
C GLU A 173 4.10 -5.40 -18.03
N TYR A 174 5.06 -4.90 -17.28
CA TYR A 174 6.44 -5.38 -17.35
C TYR A 174 6.57 -6.85 -16.94
N LEU A 175 5.85 -7.28 -15.91
CA LEU A 175 5.77 -8.70 -15.53
C LEU A 175 5.21 -9.55 -16.68
N ARG A 176 4.09 -9.15 -17.27
CA ARG A 176 3.42 -9.88 -18.38
C ARG A 176 4.31 -9.97 -19.62
N LEU A 177 5.01 -8.90 -19.97
CA LEU A 177 5.99 -8.88 -21.07
C LEU A 177 7.16 -9.85 -20.83
N ASN A 178 7.43 -10.20 -19.58
CA ASN A 178 8.43 -11.21 -19.20
C ASN A 178 7.82 -12.60 -18.94
N GLY A 179 6.56 -12.85 -19.32
CA GLY A 179 5.88 -14.12 -19.13
C GLY A 179 5.51 -14.45 -17.70
N ILE A 180 5.48 -13.44 -16.81
CA ILE A 180 5.18 -13.60 -15.38
C ILE A 180 3.74 -13.16 -15.10
N ILE A 181 2.93 -14.07 -14.53
CA ILE A 181 1.58 -13.71 -14.08
C ILE A 181 1.74 -12.86 -12.82
N PRO A 182 1.19 -11.61 -12.79
CA PRO A 182 1.23 -10.77 -11.61
C PRO A 182 0.60 -11.48 -10.40
N PRO A 183 1.16 -11.36 -9.19
CA PRO A 183 0.66 -12.06 -8.00
C PRO A 183 -0.84 -11.87 -7.76
N ALA A 184 -1.36 -10.65 -7.87
CA ALA A 184 -2.79 -10.37 -7.69
C ALA A 184 -3.70 -10.98 -8.79
N SER A 185 -3.13 -11.49 -9.89
CA SER A 185 -3.87 -12.16 -10.97
C SER A 185 -3.77 -13.70 -10.92
N ARG A 186 -3.10 -14.26 -9.92
CA ARG A 186 -2.98 -15.72 -9.73
C ARG A 186 -4.25 -16.25 -9.07
N GLN A 187 -4.82 -17.29 -9.69
CA GLN A 187 -5.97 -18.04 -9.15
C GLN A 187 -5.49 -19.14 -8.22
#